data_ac1dc0e17b1dbde9512dc279f73bf4b0
#
_entry.id   ac1dc0e17b1dbde9512dc279f73bf4b0
#
_cell.length_a   1.000
_cell.length_b   1.000
_cell.length_c   1.000
_cell.angle_alpha   90.00
_cell.angle_beta   90.00
_cell.angle_gamma   90.00
#
_symmetry.space_group_name_H-M   'P 1'
#
loop_
_entity.id
_entity.type
_entity.pdbx_description
1 polymer ?
#
loop_
_entity_poly.entity_id
_entity_poly.type
_entity_poly.pdbx_seq_one_letter_code
_entity_poly.pdbx_strand_id
1 'polypeptide(L)'
;MLKHKDHFHGSDLEKIEDIYGIKKEDITSFSANVNPLGISPLLRDTLSRHVDAITSYPDRDYTKLRKSICDYTGAQFENIIVGNGSTELISLFIQSTHPKKALILGPTYSEYEREITLEGGHTLYYPLKEENDFQMNVDDFCHQLNDSIDLLVLCNPNNPTASAITKKEMRKILDTALQYGMFVMVDETYEEFAPDAANMSSIPLTNNYTNLIVLRGISKFFAAPGLRLEVGGQAVLGRQESA
;
A
#
# COMPACT_ATOMS: atom_id res chain seq x y z
N MET A 1 20.55 -10.99 18.32
CA MET A 1 19.91 -9.76 18.86
C MET A 1 19.99 -8.70 17.77
N LEU A 2 18.95 -8.51 17.00
CA LEU A 2 18.83 -7.40 16.08
C LEU A 2 18.77 -6.13 16.93
N LYS A 3 19.80 -5.28 16.83
CA LYS A 3 19.70 -3.93 17.38
C LYS A 3 18.55 -3.27 16.62
N HIS A 4 17.45 -2.99 17.31
CA HIS A 4 16.41 -2.09 16.83
C HIS A 4 17.12 -0.81 16.38
N LYS A 5 17.30 -0.63 15.05
CA LYS A 5 17.39 0.72 14.52
C LYS A 5 16.08 1.36 14.94
N ASP A 6 16.11 2.39 15.76
CA ASP A 6 14.94 3.17 16.09
C ASP A 6 14.31 3.63 14.78
N HIS A 7 13.26 2.93 14.34
CA HIS A 7 12.47 3.36 13.20
C HIS A 7 11.73 4.62 13.61
N PHE A 8 12.29 5.74 13.22
CA PHE A 8 11.69 7.04 13.43
C PHE A 8 10.67 7.25 12.33
N HIS A 9 9.39 7.18 12.66
CA HIS A 9 8.33 7.51 11.73
C HIS A 9 8.08 9.02 11.78
N GLY A 10 7.98 9.67 10.61
CA GLY A 10 7.80 11.12 10.55
C GLY A 10 6.54 11.67 11.22
N SER A 11 5.58 10.80 11.59
CA SER A 11 4.38 11.17 12.36
C SER A 11 4.57 11.10 13.88
N ASP A 12 5.74 10.67 14.39
CA ASP A 12 6.02 10.51 15.81
C ASP A 12 6.38 11.86 16.47
N LEU A 13 5.45 12.82 16.43
CA LEU A 13 5.68 14.17 16.95
C LEU A 13 5.89 14.17 18.46
N GLU A 14 5.23 13.29 19.20
CA GLU A 14 5.44 13.07 20.62
C GLU A 14 6.88 12.66 20.92
N LYS A 15 7.45 11.76 20.11
CA LYS A 15 8.85 11.33 20.25
C LYS A 15 9.84 12.47 19.96
N ILE A 16 9.52 13.37 19.02
CA ILE A 16 10.32 14.58 18.79
C ILE A 16 10.26 15.52 19.99
N GLU A 17 9.07 15.72 20.56
CA GLU A 17 8.91 16.53 21.77
C GLU A 17 9.73 15.96 22.93
N ASP A 18 9.69 14.64 23.15
CA ASP A 18 10.44 13.96 24.21
C ASP A 18 11.97 14.05 24.02
N ILE A 19 12.47 13.91 22.78
CA ILE A 19 13.91 13.89 22.51
C ILE A 19 14.51 15.31 22.43
N TYR A 20 13.80 16.25 21.80
CA TYR A 20 14.34 17.57 21.47
C TYR A 20 13.73 18.70 22.30
N GLY A 21 12.69 18.44 23.11
CA GLY A 21 12.00 19.45 23.90
C GLY A 21 11.22 20.49 23.07
N ILE A 22 10.96 20.18 21.79
CA ILE A 22 10.19 21.05 20.89
C ILE A 22 8.73 20.61 20.99
N LYS A 23 7.83 21.50 21.39
CA LYS A 23 6.42 21.20 21.51
C LYS A 23 5.82 20.83 20.14
N LYS A 24 4.98 19.81 20.10
CA LYS A 24 4.37 19.33 18.84
C LYS A 24 3.55 20.40 18.12
N GLU A 25 2.93 21.34 18.85
CA GLU A 25 2.20 22.46 18.29
C GLU A 25 3.10 23.49 17.58
N ASP A 26 4.41 23.51 17.90
CA ASP A 26 5.40 24.38 17.29
C ASP A 26 6.08 23.76 16.06
N ILE A 27 5.73 22.48 15.73
CA ILE A 27 6.33 21.74 14.63
C ILE A 27 5.50 21.88 13.36
N THR A 28 6.11 22.42 12.30
CA THR A 28 5.54 22.32 10.95
C THR A 28 5.99 21.00 10.31
N SER A 29 5.08 20.03 10.26
CA SER A 29 5.40 18.68 9.76
C SER A 29 5.25 18.60 8.24
N PHE A 30 6.32 18.12 7.57
CA PHE A 30 6.33 17.76 6.14
C PHE A 30 6.46 16.25 5.90
N SER A 31 6.29 15.43 6.94
CA SER A 31 6.68 14.02 6.93
C SER A 31 5.51 13.03 6.87
N ALA A 32 4.29 13.44 7.20
CA ALA A 32 3.15 12.52 7.29
C ALA A 32 2.42 12.29 5.95
N ASN A 33 2.65 13.15 4.95
CA ASN A 33 1.99 13.11 3.62
C ASN A 33 0.45 13.02 3.70
N VAL A 34 -0.15 13.56 4.75
CA VAL A 34 -1.61 13.65 4.91
C VAL A 34 -2.10 14.91 4.21
N ASN A 35 -3.26 14.85 3.56
CA ASN A 35 -3.87 15.98 2.88
C ASN A 35 -3.94 17.22 3.81
N PRO A 36 -3.25 18.32 3.48
CA PRO A 36 -3.18 19.48 4.35
C PRO A 36 -4.51 20.24 4.49
N LEU A 37 -5.49 19.97 3.61
CA LEU A 37 -6.84 20.52 3.72
C LEU A 37 -7.66 19.89 4.86
N GLY A 38 -7.15 18.80 5.46
CA GLY A 38 -7.82 18.09 6.53
C GLY A 38 -9.03 17.27 6.04
N ILE A 39 -9.81 16.74 6.98
CA ILE A 39 -11.01 15.96 6.67
C ILE A 39 -12.11 16.85 6.11
N SER A 40 -12.89 16.31 5.14
CA SER A 40 -14.01 17.06 4.57
C SER A 40 -15.07 17.38 5.64
N PRO A 41 -15.81 18.52 5.49
CA PRO A 41 -16.94 18.84 6.40
C PRO A 41 -17.98 17.71 6.46
N LEU A 42 -18.26 17.06 5.34
CA LEU A 42 -19.18 15.92 5.27
C LEU A 42 -18.70 14.73 6.10
N LEU A 43 -17.42 14.38 6.01
CA LEU A 43 -16.85 13.28 6.80
C LEU A 43 -16.90 13.60 8.29
N ARG A 44 -16.55 14.84 8.67
CA ARG A 44 -16.60 15.31 10.07
C ARG A 44 -18.03 15.20 10.64
N ASP A 45 -19.02 15.70 9.90
CA ASP A 45 -20.42 15.67 10.30
C ASP A 45 -20.95 14.22 10.40
N THR A 46 -20.61 13.37 9.44
CA THR A 46 -21.00 11.96 9.45
C THR A 46 -20.43 11.23 10.67
N LEU A 47 -19.13 11.41 10.97
CA LEU A 47 -18.51 10.80 12.16
C LEU A 47 -19.19 11.27 13.45
N SER A 48 -19.48 12.58 13.57
CA SER A 48 -20.15 13.15 14.75
C SER A 48 -21.53 12.60 14.96
N ARG A 49 -22.30 12.36 13.89
CA ARG A 49 -23.66 11.80 13.98
C ARG A 49 -23.69 10.31 14.27
N HIS A 50 -22.59 9.59 13.99
CA HIS A 50 -22.54 8.14 14.13
C HIS A 50 -21.58 7.70 15.24
N VAL A 51 -21.23 8.59 16.18
CA VAL A 51 -20.32 8.25 17.28
C VAL A 51 -20.81 7.05 18.10
N ASP A 52 -22.13 6.90 18.25
CA ASP A 52 -22.73 5.80 19.00
C ASP A 52 -22.49 4.42 18.35
N ALA A 53 -22.04 4.36 17.10
CA ALA A 53 -21.65 3.10 16.45
C ALA A 53 -20.55 2.35 17.22
N ILE A 54 -19.72 3.06 18.00
CA ILE A 54 -18.68 2.45 18.85
C ILE A 54 -19.23 1.55 19.95
N THR A 55 -20.52 1.64 20.28
CA THR A 55 -21.17 0.81 21.31
C THR A 55 -21.57 -0.57 20.82
N SER A 56 -21.43 -0.85 19.53
CA SER A 56 -21.81 -2.11 18.90
C SER A 56 -20.63 -2.73 18.15
N TYR A 57 -20.58 -4.07 18.15
CA TYR A 57 -19.61 -4.76 17.30
C TYR A 57 -19.92 -4.51 15.80
N PRO A 58 -18.88 -4.32 14.97
CA PRO A 58 -19.09 -4.19 13.54
C PRO A 58 -19.61 -5.50 12.92
N ASP A 59 -20.21 -5.38 11.73
CA ASP A 59 -20.51 -6.51 10.88
C ASP A 59 -19.19 -7.26 10.56
N ARG A 60 -19.14 -8.56 10.88
CA ARG A 60 -17.93 -9.39 10.73
C ARG A 60 -17.46 -9.49 9.28
N ASP A 61 -18.40 -9.46 8.34
CA ASP A 61 -18.11 -9.57 6.91
C ASP A 61 -17.89 -8.22 6.25
N TYR A 62 -18.04 -7.12 7.01
CA TYR A 62 -17.93 -5.75 6.51
C TYR A 62 -18.79 -5.49 5.25
N THR A 63 -19.97 -6.13 5.15
CA THR A 63 -20.78 -6.19 3.92
C THR A 63 -21.08 -4.81 3.35
N LYS A 64 -21.56 -3.88 4.18
CA LYS A 64 -21.87 -2.51 3.74
C LYS A 64 -20.63 -1.74 3.31
N LEU A 65 -19.55 -1.88 4.07
CA LEU A 65 -18.28 -1.21 3.77
C LEU A 65 -17.70 -1.73 2.47
N ARG A 66 -17.60 -3.05 2.29
CA ARG A 66 -17.10 -3.68 1.06
C ARG A 66 -17.94 -3.27 -0.15
N LYS A 67 -19.27 -3.15 0.00
CA LYS A 67 -20.14 -2.65 -1.07
C LYS A 67 -19.83 -1.21 -1.45
N SER A 68 -19.65 -0.32 -0.46
CA SER A 68 -19.24 1.07 -0.73
C SER A 68 -17.87 1.16 -1.42
N ILE A 69 -16.96 0.24 -1.07
CA ILE A 69 -15.65 0.13 -1.71
C ILE A 69 -15.80 -0.33 -3.17
N CYS A 70 -16.68 -1.32 -3.47
CA CYS A 70 -17.00 -1.69 -4.85
C CYS A 70 -17.48 -0.49 -5.66
N ASP A 71 -18.42 0.27 -5.12
CA ASP A 71 -19.01 1.44 -5.79
C ASP A 71 -17.96 2.52 -6.04
N TYR A 72 -16.99 2.68 -5.13
CA TYR A 72 -15.93 3.67 -5.24
C TYR A 72 -14.80 3.27 -6.18
N THR A 73 -14.35 2.01 -6.10
CA THR A 73 -13.13 1.55 -6.77
C THR A 73 -13.39 0.77 -8.06
N GLY A 74 -14.58 0.23 -8.23
CA GLY A 74 -14.92 -0.71 -9.29
C GLY A 74 -14.39 -2.13 -9.07
N ALA A 75 -13.82 -2.43 -7.89
CA ALA A 75 -13.39 -3.78 -7.53
C ALA A 75 -14.58 -4.73 -7.34
N GLN A 76 -14.40 -6.02 -7.57
CA GLN A 76 -15.42 -7.01 -7.30
C GLN A 76 -15.56 -7.27 -5.80
N PHE A 77 -16.77 -7.41 -5.32
CA PHE A 77 -17.08 -7.59 -3.89
C PHE A 77 -16.31 -8.75 -3.25
N GLU A 78 -16.24 -9.88 -3.94
CA GLU A 78 -15.58 -11.09 -3.47
C GLU A 78 -14.06 -10.92 -3.32
N ASN A 79 -13.50 -9.97 -4.03
CA ASN A 79 -12.05 -9.70 -4.07
C ASN A 79 -11.62 -8.63 -3.06
N ILE A 80 -12.53 -8.09 -2.24
CA ILE A 80 -12.19 -7.03 -1.29
C ILE A 80 -11.92 -7.59 0.09
N ILE A 81 -10.77 -7.21 0.64
CA ILE A 81 -10.38 -7.44 2.03
C ILE A 81 -10.27 -6.08 2.73
N VAL A 82 -10.75 -5.99 3.95
CA VAL A 82 -10.67 -4.78 4.79
C VAL A 82 -9.67 -5.02 5.91
N GLY A 83 -8.78 -4.05 6.16
CA GLY A 83 -7.78 -4.11 7.22
C GLY A 83 -7.69 -2.84 8.04
N ASN A 84 -6.99 -2.94 9.16
CA ASN A 84 -6.75 -1.85 10.11
C ASN A 84 -5.51 -1.03 9.71
N GLY A 85 -5.59 -0.36 8.58
CA GLY A 85 -4.49 0.37 7.96
C GLY A 85 -3.62 -0.49 7.03
N SER A 86 -2.87 0.17 6.12
CA SER A 86 -2.04 -0.51 5.11
C SER A 86 -1.01 -1.45 5.72
N THR A 87 -0.40 -1.08 6.84
CA THR A 87 0.61 -1.91 7.50
C THR A 87 0.08 -3.30 7.87
N GLU A 88 -1.17 -3.41 8.34
CA GLU A 88 -1.77 -4.73 8.62
C GLU A 88 -1.90 -5.57 7.35
N LEU A 89 -2.43 -4.98 6.26
CA LEU A 89 -2.60 -5.71 5.01
C LEU A 89 -1.26 -6.09 4.35
N ILE A 90 -0.26 -5.20 4.42
CA ILE A 90 1.12 -5.48 3.99
C ILE A 90 1.66 -6.68 4.75
N SER A 91 1.58 -6.64 6.10
CA SER A 91 2.06 -7.70 6.96
C SER A 91 1.35 -9.03 6.69
N LEU A 92 0.02 -9.04 6.63
CA LEU A 92 -0.76 -10.25 6.35
C LEU A 92 -0.44 -10.86 4.98
N PHE A 93 -0.26 -10.02 3.95
CA PHE A 93 0.08 -10.52 2.62
C PHE A 93 1.48 -11.12 2.59
N ILE A 94 2.47 -10.44 3.18
CA ILE A 94 3.85 -10.96 3.27
C ILE A 94 3.88 -12.25 4.08
N GLN A 95 3.16 -12.32 5.22
CA GLN A 95 3.02 -13.53 6.01
C GLN A 95 2.35 -14.67 5.23
N SER A 96 1.38 -14.38 4.38
CA SER A 96 0.69 -15.42 3.60
C SER A 96 1.51 -15.97 2.44
N THR A 97 2.42 -15.15 1.89
CA THR A 97 3.25 -15.52 0.73
C THR A 97 4.63 -16.04 1.12
N HIS A 98 5.09 -15.76 2.36
CA HIS A 98 6.40 -16.16 2.89
C HIS A 98 7.57 -15.98 1.90
N PRO A 99 7.77 -14.78 1.33
CA PRO A 99 8.75 -14.57 0.28
C PRO A 99 10.16 -14.76 0.83
N LYS A 100 10.96 -15.59 0.16
CA LYS A 100 12.39 -15.70 0.48
C LYS A 100 13.16 -14.52 -0.09
N LYS A 101 12.73 -14.03 -1.24
CA LYS A 101 13.35 -12.90 -1.93
C LYS A 101 12.29 -11.99 -2.55
N ALA A 102 12.29 -10.73 -2.15
CA ALA A 102 11.39 -9.72 -2.70
C ALA A 102 12.18 -8.63 -3.42
N LEU A 103 11.65 -8.13 -4.54
CA LEU A 103 12.17 -6.96 -5.24
C LEU A 103 11.24 -5.78 -5.01
N ILE A 104 11.80 -4.67 -4.54
CA ILE A 104 11.10 -3.41 -4.31
C ILE A 104 11.80 -2.25 -5.01
N LEU A 105 11.13 -1.12 -5.15
CA LEU A 105 11.76 0.10 -5.67
C LEU A 105 12.68 0.72 -4.61
N GLY A 106 13.69 1.44 -5.03
CA GLY A 106 14.57 2.18 -4.12
C GLY A 106 14.88 3.59 -4.64
N PRO A 107 14.50 4.67 -3.89
CA PRO A 107 13.84 4.65 -2.59
C PRO A 107 12.35 4.37 -2.65
N THR A 108 11.79 3.77 -1.57
CA THR A 108 10.36 3.56 -1.39
C THR A 108 9.99 3.54 0.12
N TYR A 109 8.75 3.23 0.45
CA TYR A 109 8.27 3.16 1.83
C TYR A 109 8.95 2.03 2.61
N SER A 110 9.52 2.36 3.78
CA SER A 110 10.40 1.46 4.54
C SER A 110 9.71 0.25 5.16
N GLU A 111 8.38 0.30 5.34
CA GLU A 111 7.65 -0.81 5.96
C GLU A 111 7.66 -2.08 5.10
N TYR A 112 7.81 -1.96 3.78
CA TYR A 112 7.91 -3.16 2.92
C TYR A 112 9.13 -4.00 3.28
N GLU A 113 10.32 -3.39 3.32
CA GLU A 113 11.55 -4.10 3.72
C GLU A 113 11.45 -4.63 5.15
N ARG A 114 10.86 -3.83 6.04
CA ARG A 114 10.68 -4.22 7.44
C ARG A 114 9.85 -5.51 7.56
N GLU A 115 8.68 -5.56 6.94
CA GLU A 115 7.78 -6.72 7.03
C GLU A 115 8.38 -7.95 6.33
N ILE A 116 9.04 -7.79 5.16
CA ILE A 116 9.77 -8.87 4.49
C ILE A 116 10.87 -9.43 5.40
N THR A 117 11.63 -8.56 6.06
CA THR A 117 12.71 -8.97 6.98
C THR A 117 12.17 -9.69 8.22
N LEU A 118 11.02 -9.26 8.77
CA LEU A 118 10.38 -9.91 9.90
C LEU A 118 9.96 -11.35 9.58
N GLU A 119 9.55 -11.61 8.33
CA GLU A 119 9.24 -12.96 7.83
C GLU A 119 10.49 -13.78 7.42
N GLY A 120 11.69 -13.22 7.60
CA GLY A 120 12.95 -13.89 7.26
C GLY A 120 13.33 -13.82 5.78
N GLY A 121 12.62 -13.03 4.99
CA GLY A 121 12.92 -12.79 3.58
C GLY A 121 14.06 -11.78 3.37
N HIS A 122 14.60 -11.76 2.15
CA HIS A 122 15.61 -10.81 1.70
C HIS A 122 15.03 -9.83 0.70
N THR A 123 15.31 -8.54 0.91
CA THR A 123 14.90 -7.46 0.01
C THR A 123 16.00 -7.13 -0.98
N LEU A 124 15.64 -7.10 -2.26
CA LEU A 124 16.42 -6.52 -3.34
C LEU A 124 15.80 -5.18 -3.73
N TYR A 125 16.63 -4.25 -4.19
CA TYR A 125 16.19 -2.93 -4.62
C TYR A 125 16.43 -2.72 -6.11
N TYR A 126 15.39 -2.29 -6.83
CA TYR A 126 15.55 -1.67 -8.14
C TYR A 126 15.79 -0.16 -7.93
N PRO A 127 16.96 0.37 -8.31
CA PRO A 127 17.29 1.76 -8.03
C PRO A 127 16.55 2.72 -8.96
N LEU A 128 15.74 3.60 -8.37
CA LEU A 128 15.22 4.78 -9.06
C LEU A 128 16.27 5.89 -9.00
N LYS A 129 16.60 6.50 -10.13
CA LYS A 129 17.71 7.45 -10.23
C LYS A 129 17.23 8.86 -10.47
N GLU A 130 17.85 9.83 -9.79
CA GLU A 130 17.58 11.25 -9.94
C GLU A 130 17.76 11.73 -11.40
N GLU A 131 18.76 11.22 -12.12
CA GLU A 131 19.02 11.52 -13.53
C GLU A 131 17.86 11.20 -14.47
N ASN A 132 16.91 10.36 -14.04
CA ASN A 132 15.69 9.98 -14.75
C ASN A 132 14.42 10.47 -14.01
N ASP A 133 14.52 11.52 -13.20
CA ASP A 133 13.42 12.04 -12.37
C ASP A 133 12.77 10.93 -11.53
N PHE A 134 13.56 9.96 -11.07
CA PHE A 134 13.12 8.77 -10.34
C PHE A 134 12.05 7.95 -11.07
N GLN A 135 11.93 8.10 -12.38
CA GLN A 135 11.04 7.26 -13.19
C GLN A 135 11.65 5.87 -13.39
N MET A 136 10.83 4.83 -13.28
CA MET A 136 11.23 3.46 -13.54
C MET A 136 11.34 3.22 -15.05
N ASN A 137 12.44 2.60 -15.50
CA ASN A 137 12.49 2.01 -16.83
C ASN A 137 11.88 0.62 -16.76
N VAL A 138 10.64 0.48 -17.23
CA VAL A 138 9.86 -0.77 -17.12
C VAL A 138 10.49 -1.91 -17.92
N ASP A 139 11.13 -1.62 -19.05
CA ASP A 139 11.78 -2.65 -19.85
C ASP A 139 13.01 -3.22 -19.12
N ASP A 140 13.84 -2.35 -18.56
CA ASP A 140 14.99 -2.73 -17.75
C ASP A 140 14.56 -3.46 -16.47
N PHE A 141 13.51 -2.96 -15.79
CA PHE A 141 12.93 -3.63 -14.61
C PHE A 141 12.49 -5.06 -14.93
N CYS A 142 11.73 -5.26 -16.01
CA CYS A 142 11.26 -6.58 -16.42
C CYS A 142 12.42 -7.52 -16.78
N HIS A 143 13.52 -7.02 -17.33
CA HIS A 143 14.70 -7.84 -17.62
C HIS A 143 15.43 -8.34 -16.36
N GLN A 144 15.24 -7.69 -15.21
CA GLN A 144 15.82 -8.13 -13.94
C GLN A 144 15.00 -9.20 -13.22
N LEU A 145 13.73 -9.42 -13.65
CA LEU A 145 12.89 -10.44 -13.07
C LEU A 145 13.34 -11.85 -13.47
N ASN A 146 13.35 -12.75 -12.51
CA ASN A 146 13.77 -14.15 -12.71
C ASN A 146 13.16 -15.03 -11.62
N ASP A 147 13.25 -16.34 -11.78
CA ASP A 147 12.67 -17.37 -10.92
C ASP A 147 13.17 -17.41 -9.47
N SER A 148 14.19 -16.61 -9.13
CA SER A 148 14.68 -16.50 -7.76
C SER A 148 13.94 -15.42 -6.94
N ILE A 149 13.03 -14.65 -7.54
CA ILE A 149 12.23 -13.61 -6.89
C ILE A 149 10.83 -14.12 -6.67
N ASP A 150 10.34 -14.07 -5.43
CA ASP A 150 9.02 -14.59 -5.04
C ASP A 150 7.96 -13.49 -5.03
N LEU A 151 8.37 -12.25 -4.72
CA LEU A 151 7.46 -11.12 -4.50
C LEU A 151 8.00 -9.84 -5.14
N LEU A 152 7.11 -9.10 -5.81
CA LEU A 152 7.33 -7.71 -6.18
C LEU A 152 6.48 -6.81 -5.28
N VAL A 153 7.06 -5.69 -4.78
CA VAL A 153 6.29 -4.66 -4.08
C VAL A 153 6.52 -3.32 -4.77
N LEU A 154 5.44 -2.75 -5.28
CA LEU A 154 5.43 -1.52 -6.07
C LEU A 154 4.51 -0.50 -5.40
N CYS A 155 5.05 0.64 -4.96
CA CYS A 155 4.26 1.78 -4.52
C CYS A 155 3.93 2.64 -5.75
N ASN A 156 2.66 2.88 -6.04
CA ASN A 156 2.23 3.57 -7.25
C ASN A 156 1.02 4.51 -7.04
N PRO A 157 1.20 5.83 -6.97
CA PRO A 157 2.47 6.58 -7.04
C PRO A 157 3.44 6.28 -5.91
N ASN A 158 4.75 6.33 -6.22
CA ASN A 158 5.78 5.94 -5.26
C ASN A 158 6.01 7.01 -4.18
N ASN A 159 6.14 6.58 -2.95
CA ASN A 159 6.59 7.38 -1.83
C ASN A 159 8.07 7.04 -1.54
N PRO A 160 9.05 7.99 -1.63
CA PRO A 160 8.85 9.44 -1.60
C PRO A 160 8.92 10.15 -2.97
N THR A 161 9.18 9.46 -4.08
CA THR A 161 9.59 10.08 -5.35
C THR A 161 8.44 10.68 -6.16
N ALA A 162 7.18 10.36 -5.82
CA ALA A 162 5.98 10.69 -6.58
C ALA A 162 5.96 10.20 -8.04
N SER A 163 6.96 9.39 -8.43
CA SER A 163 6.98 8.74 -9.75
C SER A 163 5.86 7.70 -9.85
N ALA A 164 5.37 7.46 -11.05
CA ALA A 164 4.23 6.60 -11.24
C ALA A 164 4.36 5.71 -12.47
N ILE A 165 3.72 4.56 -12.40
CA ILE A 165 3.67 3.52 -13.43
C ILE A 165 2.26 3.56 -14.03
N THR A 166 2.15 3.64 -15.35
CA THR A 166 0.86 3.58 -16.03
C THR A 166 0.28 2.17 -16.01
N LYS A 167 -1.04 2.05 -16.16
CA LYS A 167 -1.73 0.76 -16.27
C LYS A 167 -1.18 -0.13 -17.38
N LYS A 168 -0.74 0.46 -18.50
CA LYS A 168 -0.11 -0.26 -19.62
C LYS A 168 1.23 -0.86 -19.21
N GLU A 169 2.04 -0.09 -18.52
CA GLU A 169 3.33 -0.52 -18.01
C GLU A 169 3.18 -1.57 -16.90
N MET A 170 2.21 -1.37 -16.00
CA MET A 170 1.89 -2.35 -14.96
C MET A 170 1.49 -3.70 -15.55
N ARG A 171 0.71 -3.73 -16.63
CA ARG A 171 0.40 -4.99 -17.33
C ARG A 171 1.66 -5.73 -17.79
N LYS A 172 2.63 -5.00 -18.34
CA LYS A 172 3.90 -5.62 -18.77
C LYS A 172 4.65 -6.25 -17.60
N ILE A 173 4.68 -5.56 -16.46
CA ILE A 173 5.30 -6.09 -15.23
C ILE A 173 4.55 -7.36 -14.77
N LEU A 174 3.22 -7.30 -14.72
CA LEU A 174 2.39 -8.42 -14.27
C LEU A 174 2.50 -9.63 -15.19
N ASP A 175 2.52 -9.43 -16.52
CA ASP A 175 2.73 -10.49 -17.49
C ASP A 175 4.10 -11.19 -17.28
N THR A 176 5.14 -10.41 -17.01
CA THR A 176 6.47 -10.95 -16.73
C THR A 176 6.52 -11.67 -15.38
N ALA A 177 5.94 -11.06 -14.33
CA ALA A 177 5.88 -11.66 -13.01
C ALA A 177 5.12 -13.00 -13.01
N LEU A 178 4.03 -13.08 -13.78
CA LEU A 178 3.23 -14.30 -13.90
C LEU A 178 4.01 -15.46 -14.54
N GLN A 179 4.90 -15.18 -15.51
CA GLN A 179 5.75 -16.18 -16.14
C GLN A 179 6.70 -16.87 -15.15
N TYR A 180 7.11 -16.16 -14.10
CA TYR A 180 8.01 -16.65 -13.05
C TYR A 180 7.27 -17.06 -11.77
N GLY A 181 5.93 -16.99 -11.75
CA GLY A 181 5.12 -17.36 -10.58
C GLY A 181 5.24 -16.42 -9.39
N MET A 182 5.66 -15.16 -9.63
CA MET A 182 5.83 -14.14 -8.59
C MET A 182 4.49 -13.59 -8.13
N PHE A 183 4.36 -13.29 -6.84
CA PHE A 183 3.32 -12.42 -6.34
C PHE A 183 3.66 -10.94 -6.58
N VAL A 184 2.65 -10.12 -6.77
CA VAL A 184 2.79 -8.66 -6.94
C VAL A 184 1.86 -7.93 -6.00
N MET A 185 2.42 -7.09 -5.14
CA MET A 185 1.69 -6.15 -4.30
C MET A 185 1.88 -4.74 -4.85
N VAL A 186 0.79 -4.07 -5.17
CA VAL A 186 0.79 -2.67 -5.61
C VAL A 186 0.11 -1.82 -4.55
N ASP A 187 0.88 -0.91 -3.96
CA ASP A 187 0.37 0.04 -2.96
C ASP A 187 -0.03 1.35 -3.65
N GLU A 188 -1.33 1.58 -3.75
CA GLU A 188 -1.96 2.75 -4.35
C GLU A 188 -2.46 3.76 -3.29
N THR A 189 -1.84 3.82 -2.12
CA THR A 189 -2.21 4.76 -1.03
C THR A 189 -2.25 6.22 -1.48
N TYR A 190 -1.54 6.58 -2.54
CA TYR A 190 -1.45 7.95 -3.06
C TYR A 190 -2.14 8.16 -4.40
N GLU A 191 -2.91 7.19 -4.89
CA GLU A 191 -3.49 7.22 -6.24
C GLU A 191 -4.45 8.41 -6.43
N GLU A 192 -5.25 8.77 -5.43
CA GLU A 192 -6.18 9.90 -5.51
C GLU A 192 -5.49 11.27 -5.70
N PHE A 193 -4.18 11.37 -5.42
CA PHE A 193 -3.41 12.59 -5.70
C PHE A 193 -2.89 12.64 -7.14
N ALA A 194 -2.97 11.53 -7.89
CA ALA A 194 -2.47 11.48 -9.24
C ALA A 194 -3.38 12.25 -10.22
N PRO A 195 -2.81 13.03 -11.14
CA PRO A 195 -3.60 13.79 -12.13
C PRO A 195 -4.42 12.90 -13.07
N ASP A 196 -3.97 11.68 -13.33
CA ASP A 196 -4.59 10.69 -14.22
C ASP A 196 -4.75 9.34 -13.51
N ALA A 197 -5.43 9.37 -12.35
CA ALA A 197 -5.67 8.21 -11.50
C ALA A 197 -6.29 7.03 -12.28
N ALA A 198 -7.24 7.30 -13.17
CA ALA A 198 -7.91 6.27 -13.96
C ALA A 198 -6.96 5.48 -14.88
N ASN A 199 -5.86 6.10 -15.34
CA ASN A 199 -4.85 5.45 -16.18
C ASN A 199 -3.72 4.79 -15.37
N MET A 200 -3.72 4.96 -14.06
CA MET A 200 -2.67 4.45 -13.17
C MET A 200 -3.15 3.30 -12.31
N SER A 201 -4.43 3.30 -11.87
CA SER A 201 -4.96 2.28 -10.97
C SER A 201 -4.85 0.87 -11.52
N SER A 202 -4.32 -0.01 -10.69
CA SER A 202 -4.18 -1.45 -10.95
C SER A 202 -5.41 -2.26 -10.52
N ILE A 203 -6.40 -1.64 -9.86
CA ILE A 203 -7.61 -2.35 -9.40
C ILE A 203 -8.31 -3.10 -10.55
N PRO A 204 -8.52 -2.53 -11.75
CA PRO A 204 -9.17 -3.27 -12.84
C PRO A 204 -8.36 -4.50 -13.30
N LEU A 205 -7.06 -4.54 -13.03
CA LEU A 205 -6.18 -5.66 -13.39
C LEU A 205 -6.37 -6.86 -12.46
N THR A 206 -6.89 -6.68 -11.25
CA THR A 206 -7.17 -7.78 -10.32
C THR A 206 -8.16 -8.80 -10.88
N ASN A 207 -8.96 -8.42 -11.88
CA ASN A 207 -9.86 -9.33 -12.58
C ASN A 207 -9.14 -10.31 -13.55
N ASN A 208 -7.88 -10.01 -13.89
CA ASN A 208 -7.14 -10.76 -14.90
C ASN A 208 -5.89 -11.45 -14.34
N TYR A 209 -5.39 -10.99 -13.19
CA TYR A 209 -4.14 -11.48 -12.58
C TYR A 209 -4.40 -12.05 -11.20
N THR A 210 -4.23 -13.36 -11.05
CA THR A 210 -4.46 -14.08 -9.78
C THR A 210 -3.34 -13.91 -8.78
N ASN A 211 -2.19 -13.38 -9.21
CA ASN A 211 -1.01 -13.10 -8.40
C ASN A 211 -0.88 -11.64 -7.97
N LEU A 212 -1.91 -10.81 -8.19
CA LEU A 212 -1.93 -9.38 -7.89
C LEU A 212 -2.78 -9.07 -6.66
N ILE A 213 -2.22 -8.28 -5.72
CA ILE A 213 -2.98 -7.56 -4.71
C ILE A 213 -2.75 -6.05 -4.88
N VAL A 214 -3.82 -5.25 -4.71
CA VAL A 214 -3.76 -3.80 -4.73
C VAL A 214 -4.24 -3.26 -3.40
N LEU A 215 -3.44 -2.42 -2.76
CA LEU A 215 -3.78 -1.76 -1.50
C LEU A 215 -4.27 -0.34 -1.76
N ARG A 216 -5.33 0.09 -1.07
CA ARG A 216 -5.90 1.44 -1.12
C ARG A 216 -6.26 1.89 0.28
N GLY A 217 -5.98 3.15 0.61
CA GLY A 217 -6.21 3.68 1.95
C GLY A 217 -6.88 5.03 2.00
N ILE A 218 -7.58 5.29 3.10
CA ILE A 218 -8.22 6.59 3.35
C ILE A 218 -7.33 7.54 4.17
N SER A 219 -6.16 7.06 4.59
CA SER A 219 -5.30 7.77 5.53
C SER A 219 -4.75 9.07 4.98
N LYS A 220 -4.43 9.12 3.68
CA LYS A 220 -3.68 10.23 3.08
C LYS A 220 -4.59 11.24 2.39
N PHE A 221 -5.25 10.86 1.31
CA PHE A 221 -6.11 11.77 0.55
C PHE A 221 -7.32 12.26 1.36
N PHE A 222 -7.99 11.38 2.07
CA PHE A 222 -9.16 11.73 2.88
C PHE A 222 -8.79 12.32 4.25
N ALA A 223 -7.50 12.46 4.54
CA ALA A 223 -6.97 13.02 5.80
C ALA A 223 -7.52 12.32 7.06
N ALA A 224 -7.71 11.01 7.00
CA ALA A 224 -8.33 10.25 8.08
C ALA A 224 -7.45 9.08 8.60
N PRO A 225 -6.15 9.32 8.91
CA PRO A 225 -5.25 8.25 9.37
C PRO A 225 -5.71 7.59 10.67
N GLY A 226 -6.42 8.33 11.52
CA GLY A 226 -6.94 7.82 12.80
C GLY A 226 -8.10 6.85 12.67
N LEU A 227 -8.78 6.77 11.53
CA LEU A 227 -9.85 5.79 11.30
C LEU A 227 -9.32 4.37 11.06
N ARG A 228 -8.04 4.23 10.75
CA ARG A 228 -7.37 2.93 10.54
C ARG A 228 -8.10 2.04 9.53
N LEU A 229 -8.66 2.61 8.47
CA LEU A 229 -9.34 1.88 7.41
C LEU A 229 -8.46 1.82 6.17
N GLU A 230 -8.19 0.60 5.74
CA GLU A 230 -7.47 0.28 4.51
C GLU A 230 -8.19 -0.86 3.79
N VAL A 231 -7.97 -0.93 2.50
CA VAL A 231 -8.62 -1.90 1.64
C VAL A 231 -7.58 -2.61 0.79
N GLY A 232 -7.60 -3.93 0.78
CA GLY A 232 -6.90 -4.75 -0.20
C GLY A 232 -7.89 -5.25 -1.25
N GLY A 233 -7.60 -5.03 -2.52
CA GLY A 233 -8.28 -5.70 -3.63
C GLY A 233 -7.42 -6.88 -4.07
N GLN A 234 -7.87 -8.11 -3.82
CA GLN A 234 -7.17 -9.34 -4.17
C GLN A 234 -7.86 -10.03 -5.34
N ALA A 235 -7.09 -10.50 -6.30
CA ALA A 235 -7.51 -11.67 -7.06
C ALA A 235 -7.44 -12.87 -6.11
N VAL A 236 -8.51 -13.64 -6.03
CA VAL A 236 -8.59 -14.84 -5.16
C VAL A 236 -7.34 -15.67 -5.38
N LEU A 237 -6.51 -15.83 -4.33
CA LEU A 237 -5.49 -16.87 -4.32
C LEU A 237 -6.22 -18.19 -4.50
N GLY A 238 -6.22 -18.71 -5.73
CA GLY A 238 -6.82 -19.99 -6.02
C GLY A 238 -6.22 -21.01 -5.06
N ARG A 239 -7.07 -21.68 -4.27
CA ARG A 239 -6.65 -22.90 -3.59
C ARG A 239 -6.01 -23.78 -4.66
N GLN A 240 -4.71 -24.03 -4.56
CA GLN A 240 -4.15 -25.21 -5.19
C GLN A 240 -4.88 -26.36 -4.52
N GLU A 241 -5.88 -26.91 -5.22
CA GLU A 241 -6.38 -28.23 -4.89
C GLU A 241 -5.17 -29.16 -5.05
N SER A 242 -4.67 -29.60 -3.90
CA SER A 242 -3.70 -30.69 -3.84
C SER A 242 -4.38 -31.93 -4.42
N ALA A 243 -3.97 -32.29 -5.63
CA ALA A 243 -4.27 -33.59 -6.21
C ALA A 243 -3.50 -34.72 -5.50
#